data_8b9eff106be4d8cbc5c5d530070281a9
#
_entry.id   8b9eff106be4d8cbc5c5d530070281a9
#
_cell.length_a   1.000
_cell.length_b   1.000
_cell.length_c   1.000
_cell.angle_alpha   90.00
_cell.angle_beta   90.00
_cell.angle_gamma   90.00
#
_symmetry.space_group_name_H-M   'P 1'
#
loop_
_entity.id
_entity.type
_entity.pdbx_description
1 polymer ?
#
loop_
_entity_poly.entity_id
_entity_poly.type
_entity_poly.pdbx_seq_one_letter_code
_entity_poly.pdbx_strand_id
1 'polypeptide(L)'
;MNIQQLIRIANGKLLTPSVDMNREIKGGCGADLMSDVLASIQPEAVLLTGLCNPQVIRTAVMADVAAVVIVRGKTPASETIKLANAENVPLISTPYGMFELCGRLFQSGMTSLENPVSPEDCLCE
;
A
#
# COMPACT_ATOMS: atom_id res chain seq x y z
N MET A 1 -13.60 -1.52 -2.84
CA MET A 1 -12.72 -2.07 -3.91
C MET A 1 -12.08 -3.34 -3.41
N ASN A 2 -12.00 -4.38 -4.23
CA ASN A 2 -11.30 -5.61 -3.87
C ASN A 2 -9.89 -5.65 -4.48
N ILE A 3 -9.12 -6.67 -4.12
CA ILE A 3 -7.73 -6.80 -4.59
C ILE A 3 -7.64 -6.95 -6.11
N GLN A 4 -8.57 -7.66 -6.73
CA GLN A 4 -8.57 -7.84 -8.19
C GLN A 4 -8.81 -6.53 -8.93
N GLN A 5 -9.72 -5.71 -8.43
CA GLN A 5 -9.98 -4.39 -9.00
C GLN A 5 -8.75 -3.48 -8.85
N LEU A 6 -8.09 -3.53 -7.69
CA LEU A 6 -6.86 -2.80 -7.47
C LEU A 6 -5.78 -3.19 -8.48
N ILE A 7 -5.57 -4.48 -8.68
CA ILE A 7 -4.58 -4.98 -9.65
C ILE A 7 -4.88 -4.46 -11.05
N ARG A 8 -6.15 -4.48 -11.44
CA ARG A 8 -6.56 -4.00 -12.77
C ARG A 8 -6.30 -2.51 -12.94
N ILE A 9 -6.69 -1.69 -11.98
CA ILE A 9 -6.53 -0.23 -12.06
C ILE A 9 -5.04 0.15 -12.05
N ALA A 10 -4.26 -0.55 -11.24
CA ALA A 10 -2.82 -0.31 -11.12
C ALA A 10 -2.01 -0.93 -12.26
N ASN A 11 -2.63 -1.66 -13.18
CA ASN A 11 -1.92 -2.47 -14.16
C ASN A 11 -0.83 -3.32 -13.47
N GLY A 12 -1.21 -3.92 -12.35
CA GLY A 12 -0.27 -4.51 -11.41
C GLY A 12 -0.08 -6.00 -11.58
N LYS A 13 0.97 -6.47 -10.91
CA LYS A 13 1.30 -7.88 -10.82
C LYS A 13 1.27 -8.29 -9.35
N LEU A 14 0.48 -9.31 -9.02
CA LEU A 14 0.46 -9.87 -7.68
C LEU A 14 1.72 -10.72 -7.45
N LEU A 15 2.48 -10.39 -6.40
CA LEU A 15 3.73 -11.07 -6.07
C LEU A 15 3.55 -12.15 -4.99
N THR A 16 2.37 -12.21 -4.36
CA THR A 16 2.07 -13.12 -3.25
C THR A 16 0.91 -14.03 -3.62
N PRO A 17 1.18 -15.18 -4.27
CA PRO A 17 0.11 -16.02 -4.85
C PRO A 17 -0.77 -16.72 -3.81
N SER A 18 -0.34 -16.81 -2.55
CA SER A 18 -1.05 -17.57 -1.51
C SER A 18 -1.88 -16.70 -0.57
N VAL A 19 -2.02 -15.41 -0.85
CA VAL A 19 -2.79 -14.50 0.00
C VAL A 19 -4.27 -14.55 -0.31
N ASP A 20 -5.10 -14.17 0.68
CA ASP A 20 -6.54 -14.04 0.53
C ASP A 20 -6.85 -12.82 -0.35
N MET A 21 -7.57 -13.05 -1.44
CA MET A 21 -7.95 -12.01 -2.41
C MET A 21 -9.30 -11.37 -2.12
N ASN A 22 -9.99 -11.81 -1.07
CA ASN A 22 -11.35 -11.37 -0.77
C ASN A 22 -11.40 -10.13 0.13
N ARG A 23 -10.26 -9.67 0.61
CA ARG A 23 -10.22 -8.53 1.51
C ARG A 23 -10.66 -7.26 0.78
N GLU A 24 -11.52 -6.48 1.43
CA GLU A 24 -11.97 -5.20 0.92
C GLU A 24 -10.97 -4.11 1.23
N ILE A 25 -10.74 -3.22 0.26
CA ILE A 25 -9.91 -2.03 0.40
C ILE A 25 -10.84 -0.84 0.54
N LYS A 26 -10.74 -0.14 1.66
CA LYS A 26 -11.67 0.96 1.97
C LYS A 26 -11.13 2.35 1.61
N GLY A 27 -9.86 2.44 1.27
CA GLY A 27 -9.25 3.69 0.87
C GLY A 27 -7.75 3.54 0.69
N GLY A 28 -7.05 4.64 0.47
CA GLY A 28 -5.62 4.60 0.18
C GLY A 28 -4.78 5.58 0.98
N CYS A 29 -3.51 5.24 1.12
CA CYS A 29 -2.49 6.09 1.73
C CYS A 29 -1.19 5.89 0.96
N GLY A 30 -0.56 6.98 0.52
CA GLY A 30 0.74 6.95 -0.16
C GLY A 30 1.81 7.58 0.69
N ALA A 31 2.84 6.81 1.04
CA ALA A 31 3.95 7.31 1.84
C ALA A 31 5.16 6.37 1.74
N ASP A 32 6.35 6.95 1.86
CA ASP A 32 7.62 6.21 1.90
C ASP A 32 8.23 6.18 3.28
N LEU A 33 7.88 7.11 4.16
CA LEU A 33 8.39 7.12 5.52
C LEU A 33 7.46 6.29 6.41
N MET A 34 7.96 5.18 6.92
CA MET A 34 7.11 4.23 7.67
C MET A 34 6.60 4.80 8.98
N SER A 35 7.31 5.73 9.61
CA SER A 35 6.81 6.42 10.79
C SER A 35 5.58 7.27 10.49
N ASP A 36 5.50 7.88 9.32
CA ASP A 36 4.31 8.62 8.87
C ASP A 36 3.14 7.66 8.64
N VAL A 37 3.42 6.49 8.05
CA VAL A 37 2.40 5.47 7.83
C VAL A 37 1.79 5.05 9.17
N LEU A 38 2.62 4.68 10.14
CA LEU A 38 2.13 4.24 11.45
C LEU A 38 1.35 5.33 12.19
N ALA A 39 1.70 6.60 11.96
CA ALA A 39 1.04 7.72 12.62
C ALA A 39 -0.33 8.05 12.03
N SER A 40 -0.55 7.77 10.75
CA SER A 40 -1.70 8.33 10.05
C SER A 40 -2.58 7.31 9.33
N ILE A 41 -2.06 6.19 8.85
CA ILE A 41 -2.85 5.24 8.06
C ILE A 41 -3.92 4.56 8.94
N GLN A 42 -5.08 4.32 8.34
CA GLN A 42 -6.15 3.58 9.01
C GLN A 42 -6.20 2.13 8.52
N PRO A 43 -6.75 1.21 9.33
CA PRO A 43 -6.91 -0.19 8.92
C PRO A 43 -7.72 -0.30 7.62
N GLU A 44 -7.43 -1.35 6.86
CA GLU A 44 -8.11 -1.67 5.59
C GLU A 44 -7.79 -0.71 4.44
N ALA A 45 -6.78 0.14 4.60
CA ALA A 45 -6.25 0.95 3.52
C ALA A 45 -5.31 0.13 2.63
N VAL A 46 -5.13 0.57 1.39
CA VAL A 46 -3.99 0.14 0.59
C VAL A 46 -2.84 1.11 0.82
N LEU A 47 -1.66 0.57 1.10
CA LEU A 47 -0.44 1.35 1.22
C LEU A 47 0.27 1.40 -0.12
N LEU A 48 0.50 2.61 -0.63
CA LEU A 48 1.22 2.87 -1.88
C LEU A 48 2.60 3.41 -1.51
N THR A 49 3.65 2.72 -1.93
CA THR A 49 5.01 3.08 -1.51
C THR A 49 6.05 2.71 -2.56
N GLY A 50 7.18 3.41 -2.54
CA GLY A 50 8.34 3.06 -3.33
C GLY A 50 9.36 2.20 -2.59
N LEU A 51 9.12 1.89 -1.31
CA LEU A 51 10.02 1.06 -0.52
C LEU A 51 9.77 -0.42 -0.79
N CYS A 52 10.85 -1.20 -0.82
CA CYS A 52 10.82 -2.62 -1.21
C CYS A 52 11.37 -3.55 -0.12
N ASN A 53 11.70 -3.03 1.06
CA ASN A 53 12.35 -3.82 2.10
C ASN A 53 11.32 -4.50 3.02
N PRO A 54 11.74 -5.49 3.82
CA PRO A 54 10.82 -6.20 4.72
C PRO A 54 10.13 -5.31 5.75
N GLN A 55 10.70 -4.16 6.09
CA GLN A 55 10.12 -3.23 7.06
C GLN A 55 8.74 -2.73 6.59
N VAL A 56 8.56 -2.58 5.29
CA VAL A 56 7.25 -2.19 4.72
C VAL A 56 6.18 -3.21 5.12
N ILE A 57 6.52 -4.49 5.06
CA ILE A 57 5.57 -5.56 5.38
C ILE A 57 5.28 -5.58 6.88
N ARG A 58 6.28 -5.40 7.73
CA ARG A 58 6.08 -5.33 9.18
C ARG A 58 5.16 -4.17 9.55
N THR A 59 5.37 -3.01 8.93
CA THR A 59 4.52 -1.85 9.12
C THR A 59 3.10 -2.13 8.64
N ALA A 60 2.95 -2.77 7.49
CA ALA A 60 1.64 -3.13 6.94
C ALA A 60 0.85 -4.05 7.89
N VAL A 61 1.53 -5.01 8.50
CA VAL A 61 0.91 -5.90 9.48
C VAL A 61 0.46 -5.12 10.72
N MET A 62 1.32 -4.27 11.25
CA MET A 62 1.03 -3.46 12.43
C MET A 62 -0.14 -2.51 12.20
N ALA A 63 -0.24 -1.95 11.01
CA ALA A 63 -1.29 -1.00 10.64
C ALA A 63 -2.55 -1.68 10.08
N ASP A 64 -2.53 -2.98 9.95
CA ASP A 64 -3.64 -3.78 9.41
C ASP A 64 -4.10 -3.29 8.02
N VAL A 65 -3.16 -3.04 7.13
CA VAL A 65 -3.48 -2.62 5.77
C VAL A 65 -4.03 -3.77 4.94
N ALA A 66 -4.87 -3.44 3.97
CA ALA A 66 -5.50 -4.44 3.11
C ALA A 66 -4.55 -4.96 2.03
N ALA A 67 -3.61 -4.14 1.58
CA ALA A 67 -2.65 -4.49 0.54
C ALA A 67 -1.51 -3.47 0.50
N VAL A 68 -0.40 -3.85 -0.13
CA VAL A 68 0.72 -2.95 -0.40
C VAL A 68 0.98 -2.95 -1.90
N VAL A 69 1.09 -1.76 -2.50
CA VAL A 69 1.48 -1.59 -3.90
C VAL A 69 2.82 -0.87 -3.97
N ILE A 70 3.78 -1.50 -4.63
CA ILE A 70 5.10 -0.94 -4.84
C ILE A 70 5.16 -0.32 -6.23
N VAL A 71 5.53 0.97 -6.28
CA VAL A 71 5.48 1.76 -7.51
C VAL A 71 6.78 1.67 -8.30
N ARG A 72 6.73 2.14 -9.57
CA ARG A 72 7.86 2.29 -10.50
C ARG A 72 8.45 0.98 -10.99
N GLY A 73 7.66 -0.09 -11.03
CA GLY A 73 8.12 -1.37 -11.56
C GLY A 73 9.24 -2.02 -10.76
N LYS A 74 9.42 -1.62 -9.52
CA LYS A 74 10.45 -2.20 -8.66
C LYS A 74 10.13 -3.65 -8.33
N THR A 75 11.17 -4.47 -8.23
CA THR A 75 11.04 -5.85 -7.80
C THR A 75 11.58 -5.96 -6.38
N PRO A 76 10.74 -6.23 -5.39
CA PRO A 76 11.20 -6.44 -4.02
C PRO A 76 12.12 -7.66 -3.91
N ALA A 77 12.99 -7.66 -2.91
CA ALA A 77 13.81 -8.80 -2.61
C ALA A 77 12.94 -10.02 -2.27
N SER A 78 13.46 -11.21 -2.52
CA SER A 78 12.71 -12.46 -2.27
C SER A 78 12.26 -12.58 -0.81
N GLU A 79 13.06 -12.08 0.14
CA GLU A 79 12.70 -12.11 1.57
C GLU A 79 11.47 -11.24 1.87
N THR A 80 11.33 -10.12 1.18
CA THR A 80 10.15 -9.24 1.33
C THR A 80 8.90 -9.96 0.84
N ILE A 81 8.99 -10.60 -0.33
CA ILE A 81 7.87 -11.34 -0.91
C ILE A 81 7.47 -12.51 0.00
N LYS A 82 8.46 -13.26 0.50
CA LYS A 82 8.21 -14.38 1.41
C LYS A 82 7.53 -13.93 2.70
N LEU A 83 7.97 -12.83 3.27
CA LEU A 83 7.37 -12.29 4.48
C LEU A 83 5.93 -11.86 4.22
N ALA A 84 5.68 -11.14 3.14
CA ALA A 84 4.34 -10.71 2.77
C ALA A 84 3.40 -11.90 2.58
N ASN A 85 3.87 -12.95 1.91
CA ASN A 85 3.08 -14.15 1.67
C ASN A 85 2.78 -14.87 3.00
N ALA A 86 3.78 -14.99 3.88
CA ALA A 86 3.62 -15.63 5.20
C ALA A 86 2.66 -14.85 6.10
N GLU A 87 2.66 -13.52 6.01
CA GLU A 87 1.81 -12.65 6.82
C GLU A 87 0.47 -12.36 6.17
N ASN A 88 0.18 -12.98 5.04
CA ASN A 88 -1.06 -12.81 4.28
C ASN A 88 -1.31 -11.34 3.88
N VAL A 89 -0.25 -10.65 3.46
CA VAL A 89 -0.32 -9.27 2.97
C VAL A 89 -0.21 -9.30 1.44
N PRO A 90 -1.27 -8.96 0.70
CA PRO A 90 -1.17 -8.87 -0.77
C PRO A 90 -0.13 -7.83 -1.16
N LEU A 91 0.89 -8.26 -1.88
CA LEU A 91 1.97 -7.41 -2.37
C LEU A 91 1.88 -7.33 -3.89
N ILE A 92 1.73 -6.13 -4.40
CA ILE A 92 1.49 -5.85 -5.80
C ILE A 92 2.58 -4.91 -6.31
N SER A 93 3.10 -5.17 -7.50
CA SER A 93 4.02 -4.28 -8.19
C SER A 93 3.27 -3.62 -9.35
N THR A 94 3.45 -2.30 -9.52
CA THR A 94 2.89 -1.56 -10.64
C THR A 94 3.99 -0.86 -11.42
N PRO A 95 3.88 -0.77 -12.78
CA PRO A 95 4.83 0.02 -13.57
C PRO A 95 4.65 1.52 -13.38
N TYR A 96 3.50 1.95 -12.84
CA TYR A 96 3.23 3.38 -12.66
C TYR A 96 4.08 3.97 -11.54
N GLY A 97 4.41 5.27 -11.69
CA GLY A 97 4.94 6.05 -10.58
C GLY A 97 3.83 6.40 -9.59
N MET A 98 4.24 7.00 -8.47
CA MET A 98 3.31 7.33 -7.37
C MET A 98 2.20 8.26 -7.84
N PHE A 99 2.53 9.31 -8.58
CA PHE A 99 1.55 10.30 -9.00
C PHE A 99 0.48 9.68 -9.91
N GLU A 100 0.90 8.92 -10.92
CA GLU A 100 -0.05 8.30 -11.84
C GLU A 100 -0.92 7.26 -11.13
N LEU A 101 -0.33 6.44 -10.28
CA LEU A 101 -1.07 5.44 -9.53
C LEU A 101 -2.13 6.10 -8.64
N CYS A 102 -1.75 7.10 -7.88
CA CYS A 102 -2.69 7.84 -7.02
C CYS A 102 -3.82 8.46 -7.84
N GLY A 103 -3.48 9.07 -8.97
CA GLY A 103 -4.48 9.68 -9.86
C GLY A 103 -5.48 8.67 -10.39
N ARG A 104 -5.00 7.51 -10.84
CA ARG A 104 -5.88 6.45 -11.36
C ARG A 104 -6.80 5.89 -10.28
N LEU A 105 -6.28 5.67 -9.09
CA LEU A 105 -7.07 5.17 -7.97
C LEU A 105 -8.12 6.21 -7.54
N PHE A 106 -7.74 7.47 -7.46
CA PHE A 106 -8.65 8.55 -7.12
C PHE A 106 -9.78 8.68 -8.14
N GLN A 107 -9.45 8.59 -9.43
CA GLN A 107 -10.45 8.63 -10.51
C GLN A 107 -11.41 7.44 -10.46
N SER A 108 -10.96 6.31 -9.93
CA SER A 108 -11.82 5.13 -9.80
C SER A 108 -12.75 5.18 -8.59
N GLY A 109 -12.67 6.25 -7.79
CA GLY A 109 -13.53 6.45 -6.62
C GLY A 109 -12.86 6.18 -5.28
N MET A 110 -11.57 5.81 -5.27
CA MET A 110 -10.85 5.63 -4.01
C MET A 110 -10.59 6.97 -3.34
N THR A 111 -10.79 7.02 -2.04
CA THR A 111 -10.52 8.22 -1.23
C THR A 111 -9.38 7.93 -0.25
N SER A 112 -8.88 8.99 0.38
CA SER A 112 -7.86 8.89 1.40
C SER A 112 -8.38 8.11 2.62
N LEU A 113 -7.54 7.22 3.15
CA LEU A 113 -7.82 6.51 4.40
C LEU A 113 -6.65 6.69 5.35
N GLU A 114 -6.38 7.94 5.64
CA GLU A 114 -5.36 8.34 6.61
C GLU A 114 -5.92 9.49 7.46
N ASN A 115 -5.47 9.56 8.70
CA ASN A 115 -5.90 10.61 9.62
C ASN A 115 -5.26 11.92 9.20
N PRO A 116 -6.04 13.01 9.05
CA PRO A 116 -5.44 14.32 8.82
C PRO A 116 -4.63 14.76 10.04
N VAL A 117 -3.48 15.38 9.79
CA VAL A 117 -2.64 15.92 10.84
C VAL A 117 -3.06 17.37 11.10
N SER A 118 -3.23 17.74 12.38
CA SER A 118 -3.55 19.13 12.69
C SER A 118 -2.32 20.03 12.44
N PRO A 119 -2.53 21.32 12.11
CA PRO A 119 -1.41 22.23 11.87
C PRO A 119 -0.44 22.32 13.04
N GLU A 120 -0.89 22.13 14.27
CA GLU A 120 -0.03 22.16 15.46
C GLU A 120 0.89 20.94 15.53
N ASP A 121 0.50 19.82 14.97
CA ASP A 121 1.28 18.59 14.98
C ASP A 121 2.20 18.46 13.76
N CYS A 122 2.05 19.32 12.79
CA CYS A 122 2.80 19.28 11.54
C CYS A 122 3.90 20.35 11.53
N LEU A 123 4.88 20.21 12.45
CA LEU A 123 6.04 21.08 12.49
C LEU A 123 7.19 20.41 11.75
N CYS A 124 7.34 20.78 10.49
CA CYS A 124 8.42 20.30 9.64
C CYS A 124 9.35 21.47 9.35
N GLU A 125 10.50 21.52 10.04
CA GLU A 125 11.46 22.59 9.90
C GLU A 125 12.64 22.21 9.02
#